data_2fa190d2e1ac70a23e3ed206e93c4e74
#
_entry.id   2fa190d2e1ac70a23e3ed206e93c4e74
#
_cell.length_a   1.000
_cell.length_b   1.000
_cell.length_c   1.000
_cell.angle_alpha   90.00
_cell.angle_beta   90.00
_cell.angle_gamma   90.00
#
_symmetry.space_group_name_H-M   'P 1'
#
loop_
_entity.id
_entity.type
_entity.pdbx_description
1 polymer ?
#
loop_
_entity_poly.entity_id
_entity_poly.type
_entity_poly.pdbx_seq_one_letter_code
_entity_poly.pdbx_strand_id
1 'polypeptide(L)'
;NNLTQFIIIAGRDKILQKKLEDSELKKIATVKIFGLVPDMEKFMTISDLILSKAGGSTTAECLAKNLPMIVYKTIPGHEEDNVNYLVDNNAGVKVKNTREIIETVVDLFSQPDKLKKMKVNCQKIQKPNAAINIADFVISQITC
;
A
#
# COMPACT_ATOMS: atom_id res chain seq x y z
N ASN A 1 0.95 -25.26 -1.70
CA ASN A 1 -0.17 -24.47 -2.25
C ASN A 1 -0.39 -23.26 -1.35
N ASN A 2 0.37 -22.20 -1.55
CA ASN A 2 0.11 -20.92 -0.89
C ASN A 2 -1.14 -20.32 -1.55
N LEU A 3 -2.26 -20.34 -0.84
CA LEU A 3 -3.49 -19.68 -1.27
C LEU A 3 -3.30 -18.16 -1.15
N THR A 4 -3.16 -17.49 -2.27
CA THR A 4 -3.16 -16.02 -2.31
C THR A 4 -4.59 -15.54 -2.13
N GLN A 5 -4.82 -14.62 -1.18
CA GLN A 5 -6.10 -13.96 -0.98
C GLN A 5 -6.02 -12.52 -1.50
N PHE A 6 -7.11 -12.05 -2.09
CA PHE A 6 -7.25 -10.68 -2.55
C PHE A 6 -8.33 -9.97 -1.73
N ILE A 7 -7.97 -8.81 -1.20
CA ILE A 7 -8.89 -7.90 -0.53
C ILE A 7 -9.02 -6.66 -1.42
N ILE A 8 -10.23 -6.40 -1.90
CA ILE A 8 -10.55 -5.26 -2.75
C ILE A 8 -11.39 -4.28 -1.94
N ILE A 9 -10.93 -3.05 -1.79
CA ILE A 9 -11.62 -2.00 -1.04
C ILE A 9 -12.02 -0.90 -2.00
N ALA A 10 -13.31 -0.80 -2.29
CA ALA A 10 -13.89 0.20 -3.19
C ALA A 10 -14.06 1.58 -2.53
N GLY A 11 -13.89 1.67 -1.22
CA GLY A 11 -14.06 2.91 -0.48
C GLY A 11 -15.50 3.45 -0.54
N ARG A 12 -15.65 4.75 -0.80
CA ARG A 12 -16.96 5.41 -0.88
C ARG A 12 -17.68 5.20 -2.23
N ASP A 13 -17.00 4.62 -3.21
CA ASP A 13 -17.58 4.37 -4.53
C ASP A 13 -18.50 3.15 -4.51
N LYS A 14 -19.76 3.39 -4.17
CA LYS A 14 -20.79 2.34 -4.13
C LYS A 14 -21.12 1.75 -5.50
N ILE A 15 -20.92 2.53 -6.58
CA ILE A 15 -21.14 2.04 -7.95
C ILE A 15 -20.08 1.01 -8.29
N LEU A 16 -18.81 1.33 -8.01
CA LEU A 16 -17.69 0.41 -8.19
C LEU A 16 -17.85 -0.84 -7.30
N GLN A 17 -18.22 -0.65 -6.03
CA GLN A 17 -18.47 -1.78 -5.12
C GLN A 17 -19.50 -2.74 -5.70
N LYS A 18 -20.66 -2.22 -6.10
CA LYS A 18 -21.74 -3.03 -6.69
C LYS A 18 -21.28 -3.74 -7.97
N LYS A 19 -20.58 -3.02 -8.87
CA LYS A 19 -20.03 -3.60 -10.10
C LYS A 19 -19.08 -4.76 -9.81
N LEU A 20 -18.24 -4.66 -8.80
CA LEU A 20 -17.32 -5.73 -8.38
C LEU A 20 -18.09 -6.91 -7.78
N GLU A 21 -19.07 -6.64 -6.93
CA GLU A 21 -19.91 -7.67 -6.31
C GLU A 21 -20.80 -8.43 -7.32
N ASP A 22 -21.22 -7.77 -8.40
CA ASP A 22 -21.99 -8.37 -9.49
C ASP A 22 -21.09 -9.10 -10.52
N SER A 23 -19.77 -8.96 -10.42
CA SER A 23 -18.80 -9.59 -11.32
C SER A 23 -18.45 -11.02 -10.92
N GLU A 24 -17.80 -11.74 -11.85
CA GLU A 24 -17.29 -13.09 -11.59
C GLU A 24 -16.27 -13.15 -10.43
N LEU A 25 -15.66 -12.01 -10.07
CA LEU A 25 -14.69 -11.94 -8.96
C LEU A 25 -15.30 -12.40 -7.63
N LYS A 26 -16.58 -12.10 -7.39
CA LYS A 26 -17.29 -12.51 -6.17
C LYS A 26 -17.39 -14.03 -6.02
N LYS A 27 -17.38 -14.75 -7.12
CA LYS A 27 -17.44 -16.23 -7.12
C LYS A 27 -16.12 -16.88 -6.74
N ILE A 28 -15.02 -16.11 -6.77
CA ILE A 28 -13.69 -16.59 -6.44
C ILE A 28 -13.54 -16.58 -4.90
N ALA A 29 -13.47 -17.74 -4.28
CA ALA A 29 -13.43 -17.89 -2.82
C ALA A 29 -12.30 -17.10 -2.12
N THR A 30 -11.19 -16.87 -2.81
CA THR A 30 -10.03 -16.14 -2.30
C THR A 30 -10.11 -14.62 -2.50
N VAL A 31 -11.19 -14.11 -3.12
CA VAL A 31 -11.42 -12.67 -3.30
C VAL A 31 -12.48 -12.18 -2.30
N LYS A 32 -12.16 -11.12 -1.59
CA LYS A 32 -13.08 -10.43 -0.67
C LYS A 32 -13.24 -8.98 -1.11
N ILE A 33 -14.48 -8.52 -1.28
CA ILE A 33 -14.82 -7.18 -1.75
C ILE A 33 -15.47 -6.41 -0.61
N PHE A 34 -14.96 -5.21 -0.33
CA PHE A 34 -15.46 -4.30 0.70
C PHE A 34 -15.76 -2.93 0.09
N GLY A 35 -16.71 -2.22 0.66
CA GLY A 35 -16.93 -0.80 0.43
C GLY A 35 -16.00 0.07 1.28
N LEU A 36 -16.56 1.11 1.91
CA LEU A 36 -15.83 1.91 2.89
C LEU A 36 -15.61 1.09 4.16
N VAL A 37 -14.36 0.97 4.55
CA VAL A 37 -13.95 0.31 5.79
C VAL A 37 -13.51 1.37 6.81
N PRO A 38 -13.96 1.29 8.07
CA PRO A 38 -13.54 2.24 9.10
C PRO A 38 -12.10 2.02 9.58
N ASP A 39 -11.66 0.76 9.56
CA ASP A 39 -10.38 0.32 10.13
C ASP A 39 -9.40 -0.14 9.03
N MET A 40 -9.03 0.75 8.10
CA MET A 40 -8.08 0.42 7.02
C MET A 40 -6.77 -0.15 7.54
N GLU A 41 -6.34 0.31 8.70
CA GLU A 41 -5.15 -0.16 9.39
C GLU A 41 -5.14 -1.68 9.64
N LYS A 42 -6.30 -2.27 9.98
CA LYS A 42 -6.42 -3.72 10.20
C LYS A 42 -6.16 -4.50 8.90
N PHE A 43 -6.70 -4.02 7.79
CA PHE A 43 -6.49 -4.63 6.48
C PHE A 43 -5.02 -4.53 6.05
N MET A 44 -4.38 -3.37 6.27
CA MET A 44 -2.96 -3.20 6.00
C MET A 44 -2.08 -4.12 6.87
N THR A 45 -2.45 -4.31 8.14
CA THR A 45 -1.70 -5.15 9.08
C THR A 45 -1.68 -6.62 8.68
N ILE A 46 -2.78 -7.15 8.11
CA ILE A 46 -2.88 -8.55 7.69
C ILE A 46 -2.42 -8.80 6.25
N SER A 47 -2.09 -7.75 5.51
CA SER A 47 -1.68 -7.85 4.12
C SER A 47 -0.17 -8.02 3.97
N ASP A 48 0.23 -8.72 2.92
CA ASP A 48 1.64 -8.89 2.57
C ASP A 48 2.12 -7.88 1.53
N LEU A 49 1.19 -7.34 0.74
CA LEU A 49 1.46 -6.44 -0.37
C LEU A 49 0.22 -5.57 -0.63
N ILE A 50 0.40 -4.33 -1.01
CA ILE A 50 -0.70 -3.45 -1.43
C ILE A 50 -0.49 -2.94 -2.85
N LEU A 51 -1.56 -2.86 -3.62
CA LEU A 51 -1.62 -2.16 -4.90
C LEU A 51 -2.44 -0.87 -4.71
N SER A 52 -1.81 0.28 -4.85
CA SER A 52 -2.46 1.58 -4.64
C SER A 52 -1.72 2.71 -5.36
N LYS A 53 -2.24 3.94 -5.26
CA LYS A 53 -1.50 5.16 -5.53
C LYS A 53 -0.60 5.50 -4.36
N ALA A 54 0.51 6.21 -4.61
CA ALA A 54 1.45 6.63 -3.57
C ALA A 54 1.05 7.98 -2.94
N GLY A 55 -0.20 8.12 -2.49
CA GLY A 55 -0.62 9.29 -1.71
C GLY A 55 0.12 9.37 -0.37
N GLY A 56 0.41 10.57 0.13
CA GLY A 56 1.25 10.77 1.32
C GLY A 56 0.79 9.97 2.54
N SER A 57 -0.50 10.06 2.91
CA SER A 57 -1.04 9.29 4.05
C SER A 57 -0.93 7.79 3.83
N THR A 58 -1.35 7.30 2.65
CA THR A 58 -1.30 5.87 2.32
C THR A 58 0.13 5.34 2.36
N THR A 59 1.09 6.10 1.82
CA THR A 59 2.51 5.74 1.87
C THR A 59 3.02 5.65 3.30
N ALA A 60 2.73 6.64 4.14
CA ALA A 60 3.14 6.65 5.54
C ALA A 60 2.52 5.49 6.34
N GLU A 61 1.24 5.20 6.14
CA GLU A 61 0.54 4.08 6.77
C GLU A 61 1.10 2.73 6.34
N CYS A 62 1.38 2.54 5.05
CA CYS A 62 2.01 1.32 4.53
C CYS A 62 3.39 1.10 5.13
N LEU A 63 4.22 2.14 5.18
CA LEU A 63 5.55 2.07 5.79
C LEU A 63 5.47 1.72 7.27
N ALA A 64 4.55 2.34 8.03
CA ALA A 64 4.33 2.05 9.45
C ALA A 64 3.90 0.59 9.71
N LYS A 65 3.29 -0.07 8.72
CA LYS A 65 2.89 -1.50 8.77
C LYS A 65 3.91 -2.44 8.11
N ASN A 66 5.06 -1.93 7.68
CA ASN A 66 6.04 -2.70 6.91
C ASN A 66 5.43 -3.37 5.67
N LEU A 67 4.48 -2.69 5.03
CA LEU A 67 3.69 -3.19 3.91
C LEU A 67 4.26 -2.66 2.59
N PRO A 68 4.92 -3.51 1.77
CA PRO A 68 5.42 -3.12 0.46
C PRO A 68 4.30 -2.68 -0.49
N MET A 69 4.61 -1.74 -1.36
CA MET A 69 3.63 -1.16 -2.26
C MET A 69 3.96 -1.41 -3.74
N ILE A 70 2.99 -1.89 -4.51
CA ILE A 70 2.96 -1.73 -5.97
C ILE A 70 2.21 -0.44 -6.27
N VAL A 71 2.90 0.51 -6.89
CA VAL A 71 2.34 1.82 -7.20
C VAL A 71 1.88 1.87 -8.65
N TYR A 72 0.58 2.13 -8.83
CA TYR A 72 -0.06 2.23 -10.14
C TYR A 72 -0.87 3.53 -10.25
N LYS A 73 -0.78 4.21 -11.41
CA LYS A 73 -1.50 5.46 -11.69
C LYS A 73 -1.22 6.56 -10.67
N THR A 74 -0.01 7.09 -10.68
CA THR A 74 0.36 8.27 -9.89
C THR A 74 -0.19 9.56 -10.51
N ILE A 75 -0.49 10.54 -9.67
CA ILE A 75 -0.80 11.91 -10.12
C ILE A 75 0.52 12.63 -10.32
N PRO A 76 0.86 13.04 -11.56
CA PRO A 76 2.11 13.76 -11.82
C PRO A 76 2.23 15.03 -10.95
N GLY A 77 3.43 15.29 -10.42
CA GLY A 77 3.72 16.45 -9.60
C GLY A 77 3.31 16.38 -8.13
N HIS A 78 2.32 15.55 -7.77
CA HIS A 78 1.84 15.44 -6.38
C HIS A 78 2.27 14.18 -5.65
N GLU A 79 2.49 13.09 -6.38
CA GLU A 79 2.80 11.79 -5.79
C GLU A 79 4.19 11.27 -6.20
N GLU A 80 4.91 11.98 -7.07
CA GLU A 80 6.20 11.51 -7.61
C GLU A 80 7.27 11.34 -6.55
N ASP A 81 7.38 12.27 -5.62
CA ASP A 81 8.35 12.19 -4.53
C ASP A 81 8.10 10.96 -3.64
N ASN A 82 6.83 10.66 -3.35
CA ASN A 82 6.48 9.46 -2.60
C ASN A 82 6.83 8.18 -3.36
N VAL A 83 6.59 8.16 -4.68
CA VAL A 83 6.96 7.03 -5.54
C VAL A 83 8.45 6.82 -5.55
N ASN A 84 9.23 7.89 -5.80
CA ASN A 84 10.68 7.84 -5.82
C ASN A 84 11.22 7.36 -4.46
N TYR A 85 10.69 7.91 -3.37
CA TYR A 85 11.05 7.48 -2.02
C TYR A 85 10.87 5.98 -1.78
N LEU A 86 9.73 5.42 -2.22
CA LEU A 86 9.48 3.98 -2.11
C LEU A 86 10.39 3.14 -3.00
N VAL A 87 10.60 3.57 -4.25
CA VAL A 87 11.37 2.82 -5.25
C VAL A 87 12.86 2.86 -4.93
N ASP A 88 13.41 4.02 -4.63
CA ASP A 88 14.85 4.22 -4.33
C ASP A 88 15.27 3.44 -3.08
N ASN A 89 14.35 3.26 -2.14
CA ASN A 89 14.57 2.45 -0.94
C ASN A 89 14.16 0.97 -1.11
N ASN A 90 13.77 0.53 -2.30
CA ASN A 90 13.30 -0.83 -2.55
C ASN A 90 12.15 -1.27 -1.61
N ALA A 91 11.30 -0.33 -1.21
CA ALA A 91 10.11 -0.55 -0.39
C ALA A 91 8.83 -0.64 -1.26
N GLY A 92 8.92 -0.27 -2.53
CA GLY A 92 7.84 -0.34 -3.51
C GLY A 92 8.34 -0.53 -4.93
N VAL A 93 7.40 -0.82 -5.83
CA VAL A 93 7.63 -0.98 -7.28
C VAL A 93 6.63 -0.12 -8.03
N LYS A 94 7.09 0.74 -8.94
CA LYS A 94 6.23 1.49 -9.86
C LYS A 94 5.93 0.66 -11.08
N VAL A 95 4.65 0.55 -11.44
CA VAL A 95 4.17 -0.16 -12.63
C VAL A 95 3.34 0.77 -13.52
N LYS A 96 3.37 0.52 -14.84
CA LYS A 96 2.76 1.40 -15.83
C LYS A 96 1.41 0.91 -16.35
N ASN A 97 1.19 -0.39 -16.32
CA ASN A 97 0.02 -1.03 -16.91
C ASN A 97 -0.37 -2.31 -16.17
N THR A 98 -1.55 -2.85 -16.52
CA THR A 98 -2.10 -4.06 -15.89
C THR A 98 -1.22 -5.29 -16.05
N ARG A 99 -0.53 -5.42 -17.17
CA ARG A 99 0.38 -6.54 -17.42
C ARG A 99 1.54 -6.52 -16.42
N GLU A 100 2.18 -5.35 -16.23
CA GLU A 100 3.25 -5.19 -15.26
C GLU A 100 2.77 -5.44 -13.81
N ILE A 101 1.50 -5.09 -13.47
CA ILE A 101 0.93 -5.43 -12.17
C ILE A 101 0.96 -6.94 -11.97
N ILE A 102 0.42 -7.70 -12.94
CA ILE A 102 0.32 -9.17 -12.86
C ILE A 102 1.72 -9.78 -12.74
N GLU A 103 2.64 -9.37 -13.63
CA GLU A 103 4.03 -9.87 -13.63
C GLU A 103 4.73 -9.58 -12.30
N THR A 104 4.55 -8.37 -11.73
CA THR A 104 5.15 -7.99 -10.45
C THR A 104 4.55 -8.78 -9.27
N VAL A 105 3.23 -8.96 -9.24
CA VAL A 105 2.58 -9.75 -8.18
C VAL A 105 3.06 -11.20 -8.22
N VAL A 106 3.06 -11.82 -9.42
CA VAL A 106 3.54 -13.21 -9.60
C VAL A 106 5.00 -13.34 -9.18
N ASP A 107 5.85 -12.41 -9.60
CA ASP A 107 7.27 -12.40 -9.26
C ASP A 107 7.50 -12.31 -7.75
N LEU A 108 6.84 -11.37 -7.07
CA LEU A 108 6.99 -11.17 -5.62
C LEU A 108 6.48 -12.36 -4.80
N PHE A 109 5.37 -12.99 -5.20
CA PHE A 109 4.85 -14.15 -4.50
C PHE A 109 5.59 -15.46 -4.82
N SER A 110 6.25 -15.55 -5.97
CA SER A 110 7.14 -16.67 -6.31
C SER A 110 8.51 -16.58 -5.64
N GLN A 111 8.88 -15.40 -5.14
CA GLN A 111 10.16 -15.11 -4.48
C GLN A 111 9.94 -14.55 -3.06
N PRO A 112 9.61 -15.39 -2.06
CA PRO A 112 9.29 -14.93 -0.69
C PRO A 112 10.39 -14.09 -0.05
N ASP A 113 11.66 -14.39 -0.36
CA ASP A 113 12.80 -13.64 0.18
C ASP A 113 12.84 -12.21 -0.36
N LYS A 114 12.41 -11.99 -1.62
CA LYS A 114 12.32 -10.66 -2.21
C LYS A 114 11.26 -9.82 -1.49
N LEU A 115 10.08 -10.37 -1.28
CA LEU A 115 9.00 -9.71 -0.55
C LEU A 115 9.39 -9.43 0.90
N LYS A 116 10.03 -10.39 1.58
CA LYS A 116 10.56 -10.21 2.93
C LYS A 116 11.60 -9.08 3.00
N LYS A 117 12.47 -8.98 2.01
CA LYS A 117 13.48 -7.91 1.91
C LYS A 117 12.81 -6.54 1.74
N MET A 118 11.77 -6.45 0.94
CA MET A 118 10.98 -5.22 0.80
C MET A 118 10.31 -4.82 2.13
N LYS A 119 9.73 -5.77 2.89
CA LYS A 119 9.18 -5.51 4.24
C LYS A 119 10.23 -4.93 5.19
N VAL A 120 11.44 -5.50 5.20
CA VAL A 120 12.58 -4.98 5.99
C VAL A 120 12.97 -3.57 5.55
N ASN A 121 12.93 -3.27 4.26
CA ASN A 121 13.22 -1.94 3.75
C ASN A 121 12.14 -0.92 4.17
N CYS A 122 10.85 -1.28 4.14
CA CYS A 122 9.79 -0.45 4.71
C CYS A 122 10.08 -0.10 6.17
N GLN A 123 10.50 -1.08 6.97
CA GLN A 123 10.85 -0.89 8.39
C GLN A 123 11.99 0.10 8.59
N LYS A 124 12.99 0.12 7.71
CA LYS A 124 14.13 1.03 7.81
C LYS A 124 13.78 2.48 7.57
N ILE A 125 12.80 2.74 6.71
CA ILE A 125 12.45 4.09 6.26
C ILE A 125 11.17 4.64 6.89
N GLN A 126 10.44 3.84 7.68
CA GLN A 126 9.26 4.28 8.41
C GLN A 126 9.59 5.39 9.42
N LYS A 127 8.62 6.23 9.72
CA LYS A 127 8.73 7.32 10.70
C LYS A 127 7.61 7.23 11.75
N PRO A 128 7.64 6.21 12.64
CA PRO A 128 6.52 5.95 13.57
C PRO A 128 6.27 7.10 14.55
N ASN A 129 7.30 7.87 14.88
CA ASN A 129 7.21 9.00 15.81
C ASN A 129 7.11 10.36 15.12
N ALA A 130 6.73 10.41 13.83
CA ALA A 130 6.73 11.65 13.05
C ALA A 130 5.91 12.77 13.72
N ALA A 131 4.72 12.47 14.23
CA ALA A 131 3.87 13.45 14.90
C ALA A 131 4.52 14.03 16.17
N ILE A 132 5.13 13.16 16.98
CA ILE A 132 5.84 13.58 18.21
C ILE A 132 7.03 14.44 17.84
N ASN A 133 7.87 14.00 16.90
CA ASN A 133 9.05 14.74 16.46
C ASN A 133 8.70 16.13 15.90
N ILE A 134 7.57 16.25 15.16
CA ILE A 134 7.08 17.54 14.65
C ILE A 134 6.62 18.40 15.83
N ALA A 135 5.87 17.86 16.77
CA ALA A 135 5.41 18.61 17.94
C ALA A 135 6.59 19.13 18.76
N ASP A 136 7.58 18.29 19.06
CA ASP A 136 8.79 18.67 19.79
C ASP A 136 9.58 19.75 19.05
N PHE A 137 9.71 19.62 17.74
CA PHE A 137 10.36 20.65 16.93
C PHE A 137 9.65 22.00 17.02
N VAL A 138 8.31 22.01 16.87
CA VAL A 138 7.51 23.25 16.97
C VAL A 138 7.66 23.87 18.35
N ILE A 139 7.54 23.09 19.43
CA ILE A 139 7.70 23.57 20.79
C ILE A 139 9.09 24.20 21.00
N SER A 140 10.14 23.56 20.50
CA SER A 140 11.51 24.09 20.60
C SER A 140 11.70 25.45 19.93
N GLN A 141 10.90 25.76 18.88
CA GLN A 141 10.95 27.07 18.20
C GLN A 141 10.19 28.17 18.94
N ILE A 142 9.30 27.81 19.84
CA ILE A 142 8.45 28.78 20.58
C ILE A 142 9.06 29.12 21.96
N THR A 143 9.89 28.24 22.49
CA THR A 143 10.52 28.38 23.83
C THR A 143 11.88 29.07 23.84
N CYS A 144 12.25 29.72 22.71
CA CYS A 144 13.45 30.57 22.62
C CYS A 144 13.13 32.04 22.88
#